data_0a1e04ad56520039eaf2d766905c7319
#
_entry.id   0a1e04ad56520039eaf2d766905c7319
#
_cell.length_a   1.000
_cell.length_b   1.000
_cell.length_c   1.000
_cell.angle_alpha   90.00
_cell.angle_beta   90.00
_cell.angle_gamma   90.00
#
_symmetry.space_group_name_H-M   'P 1'
#
loop_
_entity.id
_entity.type
_entity.pdbx_description
1 polymer ?
#
loop_
_entity_poly.entity_id
_entity_poly.type
_entity_poly.pdbx_seq_one_letter_code
_entity_poly.pdbx_strand_id
1 'polypeptide(L)'
;MHFYDTFLACYGWEGAALAGAMLVMLGVQLYYYIGVYGRIAGYRDSRRAATRSEEPPVSVVVPLFSEDYSFVEERLPLILAQNYSVFEVIIVYVGHDSDFYEDLSQLKGTFPQIFTTKIQLDPRFPISRKMALNVGIKSAHYEHLVFTSTDAVPQSD
;
A
#
# COMPACT_ATOMS: atom_id res chain seq x y z
N MET A 1 14.57 -49.05 13.97
CA MET A 1 16.03 -49.15 13.77
C MET A 1 16.38 -49.54 12.33
N HIS A 2 15.61 -50.33 11.60
CA HIS A 2 15.89 -50.74 10.20
C HIS A 2 15.86 -49.63 9.14
N PHE A 3 15.10 -48.55 9.31
CA PHE A 3 14.99 -47.52 8.29
C PHE A 3 16.27 -46.71 8.09
N TYR A 4 16.93 -46.38 9.17
CA TYR A 4 18.22 -45.62 9.13
C TYR A 4 19.35 -46.42 8.51
N ASP A 5 19.42 -47.72 8.81
CA ASP A 5 20.44 -48.57 8.25
C ASP A 5 20.28 -48.78 6.76
N THR A 6 19.03 -48.89 6.30
CA THR A 6 18.70 -49.01 4.86
C THR A 6 18.96 -47.70 4.10
N PHE A 7 18.64 -46.55 4.69
CA PHE A 7 18.87 -45.25 4.10
C PHE A 7 20.38 -44.96 3.97
N LEU A 8 21.16 -45.20 4.98
CA LEU A 8 22.63 -45.07 4.98
C LEU A 8 23.31 -46.01 3.99
N ALA A 9 22.79 -47.22 3.82
CA ALA A 9 23.30 -48.19 2.86
C ALA A 9 23.03 -47.78 1.40
N CYS A 10 21.92 -47.08 1.11
CA CYS A 10 21.55 -46.62 -0.24
C CYS A 10 22.18 -45.27 -0.63
N TYR A 11 22.27 -44.31 0.31
CA TYR A 11 22.67 -42.92 0.01
C TYR A 11 24.03 -42.52 0.62
N GLY A 12 24.63 -43.34 1.45
CA GLY A 12 25.86 -43.03 2.14
C GLY A 12 25.68 -41.89 3.17
N TRP A 13 26.77 -41.53 3.84
CA TRP A 13 26.77 -40.49 4.86
C TRP A 13 26.46 -39.07 4.25
N GLU A 14 26.85 -38.84 2.99
CA GLU A 14 26.56 -37.56 2.30
C GLU A 14 25.08 -37.34 2.09
N GLY A 15 24.34 -38.38 1.72
CA GLY A 15 22.88 -38.32 1.62
C GLY A 15 22.19 -38.06 2.96
N ALA A 16 22.69 -38.64 4.04
CA ALA A 16 22.20 -38.38 5.38
C ALA A 16 22.45 -36.94 5.82
N ALA A 17 23.62 -36.37 5.51
CA ALA A 17 23.94 -34.98 5.78
C ALA A 17 23.07 -34.00 5.04
N LEU A 18 22.81 -34.29 3.75
CA LEU A 18 21.88 -33.51 2.92
C LEU A 18 20.46 -33.53 3.46
N ALA A 19 19.94 -34.69 3.83
CA ALA A 19 18.61 -34.82 4.44
C ALA A 19 18.51 -34.07 5.77
N GLY A 20 19.57 -34.13 6.59
CA GLY A 20 19.64 -33.34 7.83
C GLY A 20 19.60 -31.84 7.58
N ALA A 21 20.38 -31.36 6.61
CA ALA A 21 20.38 -29.96 6.23
C ALA A 21 18.99 -29.48 5.72
N MET A 22 18.31 -30.31 4.93
CA MET A 22 16.94 -30.02 4.47
C MET A 22 15.94 -29.95 5.64
N LEU A 23 16.05 -30.84 6.62
CA LEU A 23 15.17 -30.80 7.80
C LEU A 23 15.40 -29.56 8.65
N VAL A 24 16.66 -29.14 8.84
CA VAL A 24 16.98 -27.89 9.53
C VAL A 24 16.40 -26.69 8.80
N MET A 25 16.55 -26.64 7.47
CA MET A 25 16.01 -25.56 6.65
C MET A 25 14.48 -25.50 6.70
N LEU A 26 13.82 -26.65 6.67
CA LEU A 26 12.37 -26.77 6.87
C LEU A 26 11.95 -26.28 8.27
N GLY A 27 12.67 -26.63 9.30
CA GLY A 27 12.43 -26.18 10.67
C GLY A 27 12.55 -24.66 10.81
N VAL A 28 13.56 -24.07 10.19
CA VAL A 28 13.73 -22.60 10.14
C VAL A 28 12.55 -21.94 9.40
N GLN A 29 12.16 -22.48 8.25
CA GLN A 29 11.00 -21.96 7.50
C GLN A 29 9.70 -22.03 8.30
N LEU A 30 9.43 -23.15 8.96
CA LEU A 30 8.26 -23.31 9.82
C LEU A 30 8.28 -22.35 11.01
N TYR A 31 9.43 -22.15 11.62
CA TYR A 31 9.60 -21.19 12.70
C TYR A 31 9.26 -19.76 12.25
N TYR A 32 9.76 -19.31 11.09
CA TYR A 32 9.41 -18.01 10.54
C TYR A 32 7.95 -17.92 10.16
N TYR A 33 7.41 -18.96 9.53
CA TYR A 33 6.01 -18.98 9.09
C TYR A 33 5.04 -18.92 10.28
N ILE A 34 5.25 -19.71 11.30
CA ILE A 34 4.36 -19.79 12.47
C ILE A 34 4.68 -18.69 13.48
N GLY A 35 5.97 -18.48 13.79
CA GLY A 35 6.42 -17.58 14.85
C GLY A 35 6.36 -16.11 14.47
N VAL A 36 6.73 -15.77 13.24
CA VAL A 36 6.76 -14.38 12.78
C VAL A 36 5.44 -14.00 12.13
N TYR A 37 4.98 -14.75 11.12
CA TYR A 37 3.75 -14.41 10.38
C TYR A 37 2.47 -14.70 11.17
N GLY A 38 2.46 -15.73 12.01
CA GLY A 38 1.31 -16.03 12.88
C GLY A 38 1.00 -14.91 13.88
N ARG A 39 2.02 -14.15 14.30
CA ARG A 39 1.85 -12.99 15.20
C ARG A 39 1.32 -11.75 14.49
N ILE A 40 1.47 -11.64 13.16
CA ILE A 40 0.98 -10.48 12.39
C ILE A 40 -0.55 -10.41 12.44
N ALA A 41 -1.24 -11.55 12.43
CA ALA A 41 -2.69 -11.59 12.55
C ALA A 41 -3.20 -11.05 13.90
N GLY A 42 -2.42 -11.22 14.99
CA GLY A 42 -2.76 -10.69 16.33
C GLY A 42 -2.36 -9.22 16.53
N TYR A 43 -1.54 -8.66 15.66
CA TYR A 43 -1.03 -7.28 15.81
C TYR A 43 -2.08 -6.22 15.45
N ARG A 44 -3.18 -6.61 14.84
CA ARG A 44 -4.23 -5.73 14.32
C ARG A 44 -5.07 -5.07 15.40
N ASP A 45 -5.18 -5.67 16.59
CA ASP A 45 -6.09 -5.17 17.63
C ASP A 45 -5.44 -4.30 18.72
N SER A 46 -4.12 -4.35 18.90
CA SER A 46 -3.47 -3.62 19.99
C SER A 46 -3.35 -2.10 19.73
N ARG A 47 -3.48 -1.65 18.51
CA ARG A 47 -3.38 -0.22 18.14
C ARG A 47 -4.71 0.53 18.20
N ARG A 48 -5.85 -0.14 18.26
CA ARG A 48 -7.16 0.52 18.40
C ARG A 48 -7.33 1.26 19.73
N ALA A 49 -6.50 0.98 20.73
CA ALA A 49 -6.53 1.62 22.04
C ALA A 49 -5.49 2.75 22.22
N ALA A 50 -4.66 3.05 21.22
CA ALA A 50 -3.80 4.21 21.27
C ALA A 50 -4.69 5.46 21.21
N THR A 51 -4.65 6.21 22.27
CA THR A 51 -5.42 7.42 22.53
C THR A 51 -5.35 8.35 21.32
N ARG A 52 -6.50 8.75 20.81
CA ARG A 52 -6.75 9.65 19.67
C ARG A 52 -6.05 11.02 19.75
N SER A 53 -5.30 11.27 20.82
CA SER A 53 -4.64 12.54 21.11
C SER A 53 -3.33 12.80 20.36
N GLU A 54 -2.81 11.85 19.59
CA GLU A 54 -1.53 11.97 18.90
C GLU A 54 -1.57 11.41 17.44
N GLU A 55 -2.69 11.62 16.75
CA GLU A 55 -2.76 11.25 15.32
C GLU A 55 -1.92 12.26 14.53
N PRO A 56 -0.80 11.83 13.90
CA PRO A 56 0.01 12.73 13.11
C PRO A 56 -0.75 13.16 11.84
N PRO A 57 -0.54 14.37 11.34
CA PRO A 57 -1.14 14.81 10.09
C PRO A 57 -0.64 13.94 8.91
N VAL A 58 -1.55 13.63 7.97
CA VAL A 58 -1.30 12.66 6.90
C VAL A 58 -1.66 13.24 5.54
N SER A 59 -0.80 13.00 4.53
CA SER A 59 -1.08 13.26 3.13
C SER A 59 -1.46 11.97 2.40
N VAL A 60 -2.67 11.90 1.88
CA VAL A 60 -3.18 10.77 1.09
C VAL A 60 -2.93 11.05 -0.38
N VAL A 61 -2.09 10.26 -1.03
CA VAL A 61 -1.72 10.44 -2.44
C VAL A 61 -2.48 9.44 -3.31
N VAL A 62 -3.25 9.96 -4.26
CA VAL A 62 -4.07 9.19 -5.21
C VAL A 62 -3.63 9.48 -6.64
N PRO A 63 -2.91 8.55 -7.30
CA PRO A 63 -2.61 8.69 -8.71
C PRO A 63 -3.81 8.30 -9.56
N LEU A 64 -4.22 9.19 -10.47
CA LEU A 64 -5.37 9.03 -11.36
C LEU A 64 -4.89 9.05 -12.82
N PHE A 65 -5.03 7.90 -13.53
CA PHE A 65 -4.51 7.71 -14.89
C PHE A 65 -5.55 7.83 -16.00
N SER A 66 -6.79 8.08 -15.66
CA SER A 66 -7.90 8.23 -16.59
C SER A 66 -8.93 9.21 -16.04
N GLU A 67 -9.85 9.62 -16.89
CA GLU A 67 -11.02 10.43 -16.53
C GLU A 67 -12.04 9.55 -15.78
N ASP A 68 -11.74 9.22 -14.54
CA ASP A 68 -12.57 8.36 -13.68
C ASP A 68 -13.55 9.22 -12.86
N TYR A 69 -14.68 9.55 -13.46
CA TYR A 69 -15.76 10.27 -12.78
C TYR A 69 -16.36 9.45 -11.63
N SER A 70 -16.37 8.11 -11.73
CA SER A 70 -16.89 7.28 -10.64
C SER A 70 -16.02 7.36 -9.39
N PHE A 71 -14.72 7.55 -9.56
CA PHE A 71 -13.83 7.84 -8.44
C PHE A 71 -14.19 9.17 -7.77
N VAL A 72 -14.42 10.20 -8.55
CA VAL A 72 -14.70 11.56 -8.04
C VAL A 72 -16.05 11.61 -7.33
N GLU A 73 -17.08 10.97 -7.89
CA GLU A 73 -18.46 11.05 -7.39
C GLU A 73 -18.74 10.08 -6.24
N GLU A 74 -18.19 8.87 -6.29
CA GLU A 74 -18.54 7.80 -5.35
C GLU A 74 -17.46 7.56 -4.28
N ARG A 75 -16.18 7.54 -4.68
CA ARG A 75 -15.09 7.07 -3.79
C ARG A 75 -14.35 8.19 -3.07
N LEU A 76 -14.13 9.31 -3.76
CA LEU A 76 -13.50 10.48 -3.14
C LEU A 76 -14.27 11.00 -1.92
N PRO A 77 -15.62 11.08 -1.93
CA PRO A 77 -16.38 11.44 -0.74
C PRO A 77 -16.18 10.47 0.42
N LEU A 78 -16.00 9.17 0.17
CA LEU A 78 -15.73 8.18 1.22
C LEU A 78 -14.34 8.37 1.84
N ILE A 79 -13.36 8.78 1.04
CA ILE A 79 -12.02 9.13 1.55
C ILE A 79 -12.12 10.40 2.41
N LEU A 80 -12.88 11.39 1.98
CA LEU A 80 -13.05 12.65 2.70
C LEU A 80 -13.87 12.51 3.99
N ALA A 81 -14.77 11.52 4.04
CA ALA A 81 -15.59 11.23 5.20
C ALA A 81 -14.87 10.45 6.30
N GLN A 82 -13.58 10.11 6.11
CA GLN A 82 -12.82 9.39 7.13
C GLN A 82 -12.67 10.21 8.41
N ASN A 83 -12.87 9.53 9.52
CA ASN A 83 -12.79 10.13 10.84
C ASN A 83 -11.32 10.23 11.30
N TYR A 84 -10.57 11.12 10.67
CA TYR A 84 -9.18 11.40 10.97
C TYR A 84 -8.98 12.89 11.27
N SER A 85 -8.14 13.22 12.25
CA SER A 85 -8.07 14.58 12.81
C SER A 85 -7.55 15.62 11.81
N VAL A 86 -6.45 15.32 11.12
CA VAL A 86 -5.82 16.23 10.14
C VAL A 86 -5.28 15.44 8.98
N PHE A 87 -5.86 15.61 7.81
CA PHE A 87 -5.36 14.99 6.58
C PHE A 87 -5.63 15.87 5.36
N GLU A 88 -4.86 15.63 4.32
CA GLU A 88 -5.06 16.18 2.98
C GLU A 88 -5.13 15.06 1.95
N VAL A 89 -5.78 15.31 0.83
CA VAL A 89 -5.86 14.39 -0.31
C VAL A 89 -5.23 15.04 -1.51
N ILE A 90 -4.19 14.40 -2.05
CA ILE A 90 -3.44 14.87 -3.21
C ILE A 90 -3.77 13.98 -4.40
N ILE A 91 -4.54 14.52 -5.34
CA ILE A 91 -4.91 13.83 -6.57
C ILE A 91 -3.90 14.20 -7.65
N VAL A 92 -3.15 13.22 -8.13
CA VAL A 92 -2.18 13.39 -9.21
C VAL A 92 -2.80 12.87 -10.49
N TYR A 93 -3.38 13.76 -11.28
CA TYR A 93 -3.99 13.42 -12.56
C TYR A 93 -2.92 13.28 -13.66
N VAL A 94 -2.94 12.16 -14.33
CA VAL A 94 -2.06 11.83 -15.46
C VAL A 94 -2.95 11.64 -16.69
N GLY A 95 -3.15 12.69 -17.46
CA GLY A 95 -4.05 12.65 -18.60
C GLY A 95 -3.94 13.90 -19.48
N HIS A 96 -4.64 13.85 -20.60
CA HIS A 96 -4.67 14.94 -21.57
C HIS A 96 -5.88 15.88 -21.36
N ASP A 97 -6.97 15.36 -20.79
CA ASP A 97 -8.19 16.10 -20.66
C ASP A 97 -8.00 17.30 -19.71
N SER A 98 -8.29 18.48 -20.24
CA SER A 98 -8.17 19.74 -19.50
C SER A 98 -9.45 20.05 -18.75
N ASP A 99 -10.59 19.68 -19.31
CA ASP A 99 -11.90 19.94 -18.73
C ASP A 99 -12.09 19.10 -17.47
N PHE A 100 -11.73 17.82 -17.54
CA PHE A 100 -11.72 16.94 -16.36
C PHE A 100 -10.79 17.47 -15.26
N TYR A 101 -9.59 17.96 -15.62
CA TYR A 101 -8.68 18.53 -14.64
C TYR A 101 -9.22 19.82 -14.01
N GLU A 102 -9.94 20.63 -14.80
CA GLU A 102 -10.56 21.85 -14.30
C GLU A 102 -11.66 21.52 -13.29
N ASP A 103 -12.50 20.52 -13.59
CA ASP A 103 -13.51 20.01 -12.65
C ASP A 103 -12.87 19.51 -11.35
N LEU A 104 -11.78 18.73 -11.44
CA LEU A 104 -11.03 18.30 -10.25
C LEU A 104 -10.49 19.48 -9.44
N SER A 105 -10.01 20.52 -10.12
CA SER A 105 -9.44 21.71 -9.47
C SER A 105 -10.51 22.54 -8.75
N GLN A 106 -11.74 22.53 -9.26
CA GLN A 106 -12.88 23.21 -8.63
C GLN A 106 -13.31 22.55 -7.32
N LEU A 107 -13.02 21.25 -7.12
CA LEU A 107 -13.31 20.55 -5.87
C LEU A 107 -12.60 21.18 -4.67
N LYS A 108 -11.47 21.83 -4.86
CA LYS A 108 -10.78 22.57 -3.80
C LYS A 108 -11.64 23.67 -3.19
N GLY A 109 -12.53 24.28 -3.97
CA GLY A 109 -13.49 25.28 -3.47
C GLY A 109 -14.49 24.70 -2.48
N THR A 110 -14.87 23.44 -2.65
CA THR A 110 -15.82 22.73 -1.80
C THR A 110 -15.11 22.00 -0.65
N PHE A 111 -13.93 21.43 -0.93
CA PHE A 111 -13.13 20.65 0.02
C PHE A 111 -11.70 21.21 0.09
N PRO A 112 -11.41 22.11 1.05
CA PRO A 112 -10.10 22.77 1.15
C PRO A 112 -8.90 21.83 1.34
N GLN A 113 -9.15 20.61 1.81
CA GLN A 113 -8.15 19.57 2.00
C GLN A 113 -7.74 18.84 0.72
N ILE A 114 -8.38 19.13 -0.44
CA ILE A 114 -8.01 18.53 -1.71
C ILE A 114 -6.97 19.39 -2.42
N PHE A 115 -5.91 18.75 -2.87
CA PHE A 115 -4.90 19.34 -3.74
C PHE A 115 -4.82 18.52 -5.03
N THR A 116 -4.80 19.21 -6.16
CA THR A 116 -4.74 18.57 -7.47
C THR A 116 -3.47 18.97 -8.20
N THR A 117 -2.83 18.01 -8.85
CA THR A 117 -1.66 18.24 -9.68
C THR A 117 -1.82 17.50 -11.00
N LYS A 118 -1.60 18.19 -12.14
CA LYS A 118 -1.67 17.59 -13.47
C LYS A 118 -0.26 17.26 -13.97
N ILE A 119 -0.10 16.04 -14.49
CA ILE A 119 1.08 15.65 -15.25
C ILE A 119 0.67 15.52 -16.71
N GLN A 120 1.25 16.34 -17.58
CA GLN A 120 1.03 16.21 -19.01
C GLN A 120 1.71 14.97 -19.56
N LEU A 121 0.96 14.16 -20.33
CA LEU A 121 1.51 13.02 -21.03
C LEU A 121 2.37 13.50 -22.20
N ASP A 122 3.65 13.12 -22.20
CA ASP A 122 4.54 13.26 -23.36
C ASP A 122 4.69 11.89 -24.03
N PRO A 123 4.35 11.74 -25.33
CA PRO A 123 4.50 10.47 -26.05
C PRO A 123 5.92 9.88 -26.01
N ARG A 124 6.93 10.73 -25.79
CA ARG A 124 8.33 10.32 -25.71
C ARG A 124 8.70 9.68 -24.38
N PHE A 125 7.94 9.97 -23.33
CA PHE A 125 8.22 9.52 -21.96
C PHE A 125 6.97 8.91 -21.35
N PRO A 126 6.82 7.57 -21.38
CA PRO A 126 5.68 6.92 -20.74
C PRO A 126 5.71 7.18 -19.23
N ILE A 127 4.67 7.85 -18.74
CA ILE A 127 4.56 8.18 -17.34
C ILE A 127 4.18 6.91 -16.58
N SER A 128 5.07 6.49 -15.70
CA SER A 128 4.85 5.34 -14.83
C SER A 128 4.09 5.76 -13.56
N ARG A 129 3.40 4.80 -12.94
CA ARG A 129 2.79 4.99 -11.61
C ARG A 129 3.79 5.53 -10.59
N LYS A 130 5.05 5.08 -10.66
CA LYS A 130 6.13 5.56 -9.80
C LYS A 130 6.38 7.06 -9.96
N MET A 131 6.32 7.58 -11.20
CA MET A 131 6.49 9.00 -11.46
C MET A 131 5.33 9.82 -10.89
N ALA A 132 4.09 9.36 -11.07
CA ALA A 132 2.91 10.02 -10.50
C ALA A 132 2.99 10.07 -8.96
N LEU A 133 3.38 8.97 -8.32
CA LEU A 133 3.60 8.93 -6.87
C LEU A 133 4.70 9.89 -6.43
N ASN A 134 5.82 9.97 -7.16
CA ASN A 134 6.89 10.92 -6.84
C ASN A 134 6.43 12.38 -6.91
N VAL A 135 5.59 12.72 -7.88
CA VAL A 135 4.99 14.06 -7.97
C VAL A 135 4.06 14.31 -6.77
N GLY A 136 3.22 13.33 -6.42
CA GLY A 136 2.37 13.40 -5.24
C GLY A 136 3.16 13.60 -3.94
N ILE A 137 4.26 12.86 -3.76
CA ILE A 137 5.16 13.00 -2.61
C ILE A 137 5.73 14.43 -2.53
N LYS A 138 6.13 15.00 -3.66
CA LYS A 138 6.67 16.37 -3.70
C LYS A 138 5.62 17.44 -3.43
N SER A 139 4.36 17.14 -3.68
CA SER A 139 3.23 18.04 -3.43
C SER A 139 2.66 17.90 -2.02
N ALA A 140 3.12 16.91 -1.27
CA ALA A 140 2.65 16.65 0.09
C ALA A 140 3.18 17.67 1.08
N HIS A 141 2.30 18.12 1.98
CA HIS A 141 2.65 19.07 3.05
C HIS A 141 2.99 18.37 4.36
N TYR A 142 2.59 17.10 4.52
CA TYR A 142 2.83 16.32 5.73
C TYR A 142 3.86 15.22 5.50
N GLU A 143 4.59 14.86 6.57
CA GLU A 143 5.63 13.84 6.53
C GLU A 143 5.07 12.41 6.40
N HIS A 144 3.88 12.18 6.94
CA HIS A 144 3.23 10.87 6.88
C HIS A 144 2.42 10.75 5.59
N LEU A 145 2.79 9.77 4.78
CA LEU A 145 2.20 9.56 3.47
C LEU A 145 1.41 8.25 3.43
N VAL A 146 0.20 8.32 2.92
CA VAL A 146 -0.63 7.16 2.59
C VAL A 146 -0.83 7.12 1.09
N PHE A 147 -0.48 6.00 0.47
CA PHE A 147 -0.71 5.78 -0.95
C PHE A 147 -1.94 4.91 -1.13
N THR A 148 -2.87 5.39 -1.93
CA THR A 148 -4.07 4.63 -2.27
C THR A 148 -4.29 4.58 -3.78
N SER A 149 -5.22 3.77 -4.22
CA SER A 149 -5.64 3.64 -5.62
C SER A 149 -7.07 4.14 -5.76
N THR A 150 -7.46 4.50 -6.99
CA THR A 150 -8.84 4.85 -7.31
C THR A 150 -9.83 3.71 -7.04
N ASP A 151 -9.35 2.45 -7.04
CA ASP A 151 -10.19 1.28 -6.76
C ASP A 151 -10.38 1.00 -5.27
N ALA A 152 -9.63 1.65 -4.41
CA ALA A 152 -9.69 1.42 -2.96
C ALA A 152 -10.96 2.04 -2.38
N VAL A 153 -11.71 1.23 -1.65
CA VAL A 153 -12.87 1.68 -0.88
C VAL A 153 -12.50 1.66 0.60
N PRO A 154 -12.35 2.82 1.23
CA PRO A 154 -12.10 2.86 2.66
C PRO A 154 -13.34 2.36 3.42
N GLN A 155 -13.10 1.54 4.44
CA GLN A 155 -14.16 1.14 5.35
C GLN A 155 -14.34 2.23 6.40
N SER A 156 -15.59 2.64 6.63
CA SER A 156 -15.93 3.45 7.80
C SER A 156 -15.77 2.61 9.06
N ASP A 157 -14.99 3.12 10.01
CA ASP A 157 -14.92 2.52 11.36
C ASP A 157 -16.18 2.81 12.17
#